data_1037e8a4f233acdfd9e0c8790b11edfb
#
_entry.id   1037e8a4f233acdfd9e0c8790b11edfb
#
_cell.length_a   1.000
_cell.length_b   1.000
_cell.length_c   1.000
_cell.angle_alpha   90.00
_cell.angle_beta   90.00
_cell.angle_gamma   90.00
#
_symmetry.space_group_name_H-M   'P 1'
#
loop_
_entity.id
_entity.type
_entity.pdbx_description
1 polymer ?
#
loop_
_entity_poly.entity_id
_entity_poly.type
_entity_poly.pdbx_seq_one_letter_code
_entity_poly.pdbx_strand_id
1 'polypeptide(L)'
;MRRPGPGSLARRAPTQQRIRSGNSKQYSDSGINMSLFKVMDVAGSALTAQSKRMNVVASNLANAESVTGPNGTAYRAKQVVFSPAQESDDYATGVSVDRVVEDTVTPMKRMHQPGNPLADADGYVTMPNVDVVDEMVNMISASRSYQANVETLNTAKTLMLKTLTIGS
;
A
#
# COMPACT_ATOMS: atom_id res chain seq x y z
N MET A 1 30.67 -81.96 1.40
CA MET A 1 31.96 -81.80 2.09
C MET A 1 32.87 -80.93 1.32
N ARG A 2 33.18 -79.72 1.76
CA ARG A 2 34.46 -78.97 1.64
C ARG A 2 34.26 -77.61 2.30
N ARG A 3 35.07 -77.29 3.27
CA ARG A 3 35.10 -76.11 4.14
C ARG A 3 35.70 -74.93 3.39
N PRO A 4 35.33 -73.71 3.83
CA PRO A 4 35.87 -72.48 3.31
C PRO A 4 37.18 -72.07 3.94
N GLY A 5 38.08 -71.42 3.18
CA GLY A 5 39.33 -70.83 3.60
C GLY A 5 39.18 -69.42 4.21
N PRO A 6 40.19 -69.01 4.99
CA PRO A 6 40.05 -67.84 5.90
C PRO A 6 40.39 -66.50 5.24
N GLY A 7 39.79 -65.51 5.83
CA GLY A 7 39.74 -64.12 5.54
C GLY A 7 41.03 -63.34 5.31
N SER A 8 40.85 -62.29 4.56
CA SER A 8 41.77 -61.17 4.36
C SER A 8 41.30 -59.98 5.21
N LEU A 9 42.09 -59.70 6.24
CA LEU A 9 41.92 -58.45 7.06
C LEU A 9 42.38 -57.23 6.26
N ALA A 10 41.44 -56.53 5.65
CA ALA A 10 41.75 -55.25 5.05
C ALA A 10 41.82 -54.16 6.19
N ARG A 11 43.03 -53.66 6.35
CA ARG A 11 43.40 -52.58 7.25
C ARG A 11 42.57 -51.32 6.87
N ARG A 12 41.71 -50.84 7.77
CA ARG A 12 41.06 -49.53 7.68
C ARG A 12 42.11 -48.44 7.86
N ALA A 13 42.26 -47.58 6.85
CA ALA A 13 43.00 -46.35 6.94
C ALA A 13 42.22 -45.34 7.81
N PRO A 14 42.87 -44.48 8.61
CA PRO A 14 42.19 -43.47 9.39
C PRO A 14 41.63 -42.39 8.47
N THR A 15 40.32 -42.20 8.57
CA THR A 15 39.60 -41.09 7.94
C THR A 15 40.13 -39.78 8.49
N GLN A 16 40.85 -39.03 7.68
CA GLN A 16 41.21 -37.65 7.98
C GLN A 16 39.93 -36.83 8.06
N GLN A 17 39.57 -36.43 9.26
CA GLN A 17 38.60 -35.38 9.50
C GLN A 17 39.10 -34.08 8.90
N ARG A 18 38.60 -33.77 7.70
CA ARG A 18 38.75 -32.48 7.07
C ARG A 18 37.96 -31.46 7.93
N ILE A 19 38.72 -30.72 8.74
CA ILE A 19 38.21 -29.54 9.44
C ILE A 19 37.67 -28.60 8.36
N ARG A 20 36.37 -28.57 8.20
CA ARG A 20 35.69 -27.52 7.40
C ARG A 20 35.92 -26.21 8.14
N SER A 21 36.89 -25.45 7.63
CA SER A 21 37.04 -24.02 7.98
C SER A 21 35.70 -23.35 7.91
N GLY A 22 35.38 -22.61 8.98
CA GLY A 22 34.14 -21.92 9.17
C GLY A 22 33.78 -21.07 7.96
N ASN A 23 32.65 -21.39 7.39
CA ASN A 23 31.95 -20.51 6.48
C ASN A 23 31.45 -19.36 7.34
N SER A 24 32.29 -18.33 7.51
CA SER A 24 31.84 -17.02 7.96
C SER A 24 30.75 -16.59 6.98
N LYS A 25 29.48 -16.66 7.40
CA LYS A 25 28.38 -16.07 6.68
C LYS A 25 28.73 -14.59 6.48
N GLN A 26 29.28 -14.27 5.33
CA GLN A 26 29.19 -12.94 4.78
C GLN A 26 27.67 -12.69 4.62
N TYR A 27 27.06 -12.13 5.64
CA TYR A 27 25.79 -11.43 5.47
C TYR A 27 26.11 -10.27 4.54
N SER A 28 25.85 -10.47 3.27
CA SER A 28 26.15 -9.51 2.24
C SER A 28 25.39 -8.22 2.57
N ASP A 29 26.12 -7.12 2.71
CA ASP A 29 25.62 -5.73 2.82
C ASP A 29 24.58 -5.40 1.72
N SER A 30 24.62 -6.10 0.61
CA SER A 30 23.65 -6.01 -0.47
C SER A 30 22.21 -6.36 -0.07
N GLY A 31 22.01 -7.29 0.88
CA GLY A 31 20.67 -7.68 1.32
C GLY A 31 19.96 -6.59 2.14
N ILE A 32 20.71 -5.84 2.96
CA ILE A 32 20.16 -4.77 3.79
C ILE A 32 19.79 -3.56 2.90
N ASN A 33 20.65 -3.23 1.95
CA ASN A 33 20.40 -2.13 1.03
C ASN A 33 19.17 -2.40 0.15
N MET A 34 19.02 -3.60 -0.42
CA MET A 34 17.82 -3.96 -1.19
C MET A 34 16.54 -3.90 -0.35
N SER A 35 16.59 -4.30 0.92
CA SER A 35 15.45 -4.18 1.84
C SER A 35 15.05 -2.73 2.11
N LEU A 36 16.02 -1.81 2.29
CA LEU A 36 15.76 -0.38 2.52
C LEU A 36 15.17 0.31 1.28
N PHE A 37 15.66 -0.01 0.09
CA PHE A 37 15.07 0.49 -1.17
C PHE A 37 13.61 0.04 -1.31
N LYS A 38 13.30 -1.21 -1.03
CA LYS A 38 11.92 -1.71 -1.05
C LYS A 38 11.01 -0.98 -0.07
N VAL A 39 11.49 -0.70 1.14
CA VAL A 39 10.73 0.12 2.11
C VAL A 39 10.44 1.51 1.54
N MET A 40 11.40 2.12 0.84
CA MET A 40 11.20 3.43 0.20
C MET A 40 10.19 3.35 -0.94
N ASP A 41 10.21 2.30 -1.76
CA ASP A 41 9.26 2.11 -2.86
C ASP A 41 7.84 1.87 -2.34
N VAL A 42 7.69 1.02 -1.32
CA VAL A 42 6.40 0.79 -0.65
C VAL A 42 5.86 2.07 -0.03
N ALA A 43 6.68 2.82 0.70
CA ALA A 43 6.27 4.09 1.29
C ALA A 43 5.93 5.14 0.22
N GLY A 44 6.70 5.21 -0.87
CA GLY A 44 6.45 6.09 -2.00
C GLY A 44 5.13 5.79 -2.72
N SER A 45 4.84 4.52 -2.95
CA SER A 45 3.55 4.08 -3.51
C SER A 45 2.38 4.44 -2.59
N ALA A 46 2.54 4.25 -1.27
CA ALA A 46 1.54 4.61 -0.29
C ALA A 46 1.30 6.13 -0.23
N LEU A 47 2.34 6.97 -0.36
CA LEU A 47 2.19 8.42 -0.47
C LEU A 47 1.34 8.82 -1.68
N THR A 48 1.61 8.22 -2.84
CA THR A 48 0.85 8.46 -4.07
C THR A 48 -0.62 8.05 -3.88
N ALA A 49 -0.86 6.90 -3.28
CA ALA A 49 -2.19 6.39 -3.01
C ALA A 49 -2.98 7.31 -2.05
N GLN A 50 -2.36 7.76 -0.95
CA GLN A 50 -3.01 8.66 0.00
C GLN A 50 -3.22 10.07 -0.58
N SER A 51 -2.34 10.56 -1.42
CA SER A 51 -2.53 11.82 -2.15
C SER A 51 -3.77 11.74 -3.07
N LYS A 52 -3.92 10.65 -3.81
CA LYS A 52 -5.12 10.41 -4.64
C LYS A 52 -6.38 10.34 -3.79
N ARG A 53 -6.33 9.66 -2.63
CA ARG A 53 -7.47 9.62 -1.70
C ARG A 53 -7.85 11.01 -1.20
N MET A 54 -6.88 11.83 -0.77
CA MET A 54 -7.13 13.22 -0.36
C MET A 54 -7.78 14.04 -1.46
N ASN A 55 -7.32 13.90 -2.71
CA ASN A 55 -7.90 14.62 -3.85
C ASN A 55 -9.36 14.21 -4.10
N VAL A 56 -9.69 12.93 -3.98
CA VAL A 56 -11.07 12.45 -4.15
C VAL A 56 -11.98 12.95 -3.03
N VAL A 57 -11.51 12.86 -1.78
CA VAL A 57 -12.22 13.38 -0.62
C VAL A 57 -12.44 14.91 -0.72
N ALA A 58 -11.41 15.65 -1.15
CA ALA A 58 -11.54 17.09 -1.41
C ALA A 58 -12.58 17.39 -2.51
N SER A 59 -12.62 16.56 -3.56
CA SER A 59 -13.63 16.69 -4.61
C SER A 59 -15.05 16.41 -4.08
N ASN A 60 -15.21 15.38 -3.24
CA ASN A 60 -16.50 15.08 -2.60
C ASN A 60 -16.95 16.26 -1.73
N LEU A 61 -16.03 16.78 -0.91
CA LEU A 61 -16.33 17.90 -0.02
C LEU A 61 -16.72 19.16 -0.78
N ALA A 62 -15.97 19.51 -1.85
CA ALA A 62 -16.24 20.65 -2.69
C ALA A 62 -17.60 20.55 -3.42
N ASN A 63 -18.09 19.33 -3.67
CA ASN A 63 -19.34 19.08 -4.36
C ASN A 63 -20.46 18.58 -3.45
N ALA A 64 -20.29 18.64 -2.13
CA ALA A 64 -21.29 18.13 -1.18
C ALA A 64 -22.66 18.79 -1.30
N GLU A 65 -22.70 20.04 -1.80
CA GLU A 65 -23.92 20.83 -2.01
C GLU A 65 -24.24 21.05 -3.50
N SER A 66 -23.49 20.42 -4.40
CA SER A 66 -23.66 20.58 -5.86
C SER A 66 -24.88 19.81 -6.36
N VAL A 67 -25.99 20.49 -6.47
CA VAL A 67 -27.27 19.94 -6.96
C VAL A 67 -27.20 19.55 -8.44
N THR A 68 -26.35 20.23 -9.23
CA THR A 68 -26.20 20.00 -10.66
C THR A 68 -24.77 19.65 -11.00
N GLY A 69 -24.54 18.41 -11.42
CA GLY A 69 -23.26 17.96 -11.95
C GLY A 69 -23.10 18.28 -13.46
N PRO A 70 -21.96 17.92 -14.07
CA PRO A 70 -21.68 18.17 -15.49
C PRO A 70 -22.71 17.59 -16.44
N ASN A 71 -23.43 16.57 -16.04
CA ASN A 71 -24.45 15.88 -16.84
C ASN A 71 -25.89 16.30 -16.47
N GLY A 72 -26.10 17.39 -15.75
CA GLY A 72 -27.41 17.83 -15.28
C GLY A 72 -28.00 17.00 -14.13
N THR A 73 -27.24 16.05 -13.59
CA THR A 73 -27.62 15.24 -12.41
C THR A 73 -26.82 15.70 -11.19
N ALA A 74 -27.34 15.46 -9.99
CA ALA A 74 -26.61 15.78 -8.77
C ALA A 74 -25.28 14.98 -8.70
N TYR A 75 -24.26 15.58 -8.06
CA TYR A 75 -22.97 14.94 -7.87
C TYR A 75 -23.12 13.64 -7.05
N ARG A 76 -22.34 12.62 -7.40
CA ARG A 76 -22.23 11.38 -6.62
C ARG A 76 -20.89 11.30 -5.94
N ALA A 77 -20.89 10.85 -4.68
CA ALA A 77 -19.66 10.61 -3.92
C ALA A 77 -18.75 9.65 -4.68
N LYS A 78 -17.46 9.93 -4.66
CA LYS A 78 -16.42 9.10 -5.29
C LYS A 78 -15.56 8.46 -4.23
N GLN A 79 -15.12 7.24 -4.50
CA GLN A 79 -14.25 6.47 -3.61
C GLN A 79 -13.06 5.92 -4.39
N VAL A 80 -11.91 5.85 -3.72
CA VAL A 80 -10.68 5.27 -4.28
C VAL A 80 -10.62 3.79 -3.93
N VAL A 81 -10.43 2.97 -4.95
CA VAL A 81 -10.16 1.54 -4.77
C VAL A 81 -8.67 1.32 -4.85
N PHE A 82 -8.09 0.72 -3.82
CA PHE A 82 -6.70 0.35 -3.76
C PHE A 82 -6.52 -1.11 -4.14
N SER A 83 -5.40 -1.41 -4.80
CA SER A 83 -4.94 -2.76 -5.07
C SER A 83 -3.47 -2.89 -4.65
N PRO A 84 -2.99 -4.11 -4.36
CA PRO A 84 -1.56 -4.34 -4.26
C PRO A 84 -0.88 -3.95 -5.57
N ALA A 85 0.24 -3.21 -5.49
CA ALA A 85 1.07 -2.99 -6.67
C ALA A 85 1.71 -4.34 -7.03
N GLN A 86 1.33 -4.89 -8.20
CA GLN A 86 1.79 -6.20 -8.65
C GLN A 86 3.20 -6.05 -9.23
N GLU A 87 4.19 -6.11 -8.38
CA GLU A 87 5.59 -6.12 -8.78
C GLU A 87 6.24 -7.37 -8.19
N SER A 88 6.36 -8.39 -9.04
CA SER A 88 7.10 -9.65 -8.84
C SER A 88 6.87 -10.46 -7.53
N ASP A 89 7.24 -11.74 -7.55
CA ASP A 89 7.17 -12.76 -6.49
C ASP A 89 7.78 -12.41 -5.11
N ASP A 90 7.90 -11.13 -4.77
CA ASP A 90 8.55 -10.66 -3.56
C ASP A 90 7.51 -10.18 -2.52
N TYR A 91 7.73 -10.55 -1.25
CA TYR A 91 6.85 -10.30 -0.11
C TYR A 91 6.60 -8.81 0.23
N ALA A 92 7.35 -7.89 -0.35
CA ALA A 92 7.18 -6.44 -0.16
C ALA A 92 6.43 -5.84 -1.33
N THR A 93 5.10 -5.85 -1.25
CA THR A 93 4.23 -5.30 -2.29
C THR A 93 3.76 -3.91 -1.88
N GLY A 94 3.94 -2.93 -2.77
CA GLY A 94 3.42 -1.58 -2.60
C GLY A 94 1.90 -1.51 -2.80
N VAL A 95 1.36 -0.30 -2.80
CA VAL A 95 -0.05 -0.01 -3.04
C VAL A 95 -0.21 0.78 -4.34
N SER A 96 -1.16 0.39 -5.19
CA SER A 96 -1.58 1.16 -6.35
C SER A 96 -3.05 1.60 -6.23
N VAL A 97 -3.39 2.68 -6.92
CA VAL A 97 -4.79 3.07 -7.10
C VAL A 97 -5.30 2.36 -8.34
N ASP A 98 -6.18 1.38 -8.14
CA ASP A 98 -6.80 0.65 -9.24
C ASP A 98 -7.74 1.59 -10.03
N ARG A 99 -8.71 2.16 -9.33
CA ARG A 99 -9.70 3.07 -9.94
C ARG A 99 -10.35 3.97 -8.91
N VAL A 100 -11.04 4.99 -9.42
CA VAL A 100 -11.99 5.80 -8.67
C VAL A 100 -13.39 5.38 -9.09
N VAL A 101 -14.24 5.01 -8.16
CA VAL A 101 -15.63 4.57 -8.42
C VAL A 101 -16.60 5.59 -7.83
N GLU A 102 -17.75 5.77 -8.49
CA GLU A 102 -18.87 6.54 -7.93
C GLU A 102 -19.71 5.63 -7.02
N ASP A 103 -20.15 6.18 -5.89
CA ASP A 103 -21.04 5.48 -4.98
C ASP A 103 -22.47 5.49 -5.54
N THR A 104 -22.84 4.36 -6.13
CA THR A 104 -24.18 4.13 -6.66
C THR A 104 -25.10 3.43 -5.67
N VAL A 105 -24.57 2.98 -4.52
CA VAL A 105 -25.29 2.21 -3.51
C VAL A 105 -25.98 3.13 -2.51
N THR A 106 -25.27 4.15 -2.02
CA THR A 106 -25.85 5.10 -1.08
C THR A 106 -26.89 5.97 -1.79
N PRO A 107 -28.13 6.06 -1.27
CA PRO A 107 -29.17 6.83 -1.89
C PRO A 107 -28.85 8.32 -1.85
N MET A 108 -29.27 9.06 -2.87
CA MET A 108 -29.18 10.52 -2.91
C MET A 108 -30.08 11.15 -1.84
N LYS A 109 -29.62 12.23 -1.24
CA LYS A 109 -30.42 12.98 -0.27
C LYS A 109 -31.52 13.80 -1.00
N ARG A 110 -32.73 13.87 -0.47
CA ARG A 110 -33.79 14.75 -0.98
C ARG A 110 -34.06 15.83 0.04
N MET A 111 -34.06 17.07 -0.41
CA MET A 111 -34.30 18.23 0.43
C MET A 111 -35.51 19.05 -0.12
N HIS A 112 -36.46 19.38 0.74
CA HIS A 112 -37.61 20.17 0.34
C HIS A 112 -37.21 21.64 0.24
N GLN A 113 -37.16 22.15 -1.00
CA GLN A 113 -36.81 23.52 -1.36
C GLN A 113 -37.70 23.99 -2.51
N PRO A 114 -38.98 24.32 -2.26
CA PRO A 114 -39.96 24.66 -3.30
C PRO A 114 -39.65 25.94 -4.08
N GLY A 115 -38.78 26.82 -3.53
CA GLY A 115 -38.29 28.01 -4.22
C GLY A 115 -37.07 27.80 -5.11
N ASN A 116 -36.50 26.58 -5.17
CA ASN A 116 -35.34 26.28 -5.98
C ASN A 116 -35.76 26.01 -7.43
N PRO A 117 -35.10 26.63 -8.44
CA PRO A 117 -35.43 26.39 -9.85
C PRO A 117 -35.23 24.95 -10.31
N LEU A 118 -34.46 24.15 -9.54
CA LEU A 118 -34.17 22.74 -9.79
C LEU A 118 -35.07 21.79 -8.99
N ALA A 119 -36.07 22.30 -8.28
CA ALA A 119 -37.01 21.50 -7.54
C ALA A 119 -37.95 20.73 -8.49
N ASP A 120 -38.29 19.51 -8.09
CA ASP A 120 -39.30 18.70 -8.78
C ASP A 120 -40.75 19.28 -8.53
N ALA A 121 -41.74 18.62 -9.14
CA ALA A 121 -43.13 19.05 -9.02
C ALA A 121 -43.64 19.07 -7.55
N ASP A 122 -43.01 18.27 -6.67
CA ASP A 122 -43.33 18.17 -5.24
C ASP A 122 -42.47 19.12 -4.39
N GLY A 123 -41.64 19.96 -5.01
CA GLY A 123 -40.78 20.93 -4.33
C GLY A 123 -39.51 20.32 -3.72
N TYR A 124 -39.07 19.13 -4.15
CA TYR A 124 -37.85 18.50 -3.66
C TYR A 124 -36.71 18.67 -4.63
N VAL A 125 -35.52 18.89 -4.08
CA VAL A 125 -34.24 18.92 -4.80
C VAL A 125 -33.41 17.69 -4.43
N THR A 126 -32.82 17.06 -5.43
CA THR A 126 -31.91 15.94 -5.22
C THR A 126 -30.51 16.47 -4.90
N MET A 127 -30.01 16.14 -3.72
CA MET A 127 -28.68 16.51 -3.22
C MET A 127 -27.71 15.35 -3.37
N PRO A 128 -26.39 15.63 -3.42
CA PRO A 128 -25.35 14.59 -3.40
C PRO A 128 -25.48 13.64 -2.21
N ASN A 129 -25.04 12.40 -2.43
CA ASN A 129 -24.92 11.39 -1.36
C ASN A 129 -23.59 11.52 -0.60
N VAL A 130 -23.10 12.74 -0.44
CA VAL A 130 -21.89 13.06 0.31
C VAL A 130 -22.26 13.39 1.75
N ASP A 131 -21.57 12.79 2.71
CA ASP A 131 -21.60 13.21 4.10
C ASP A 131 -20.34 14.02 4.43
N VAL A 132 -20.53 15.30 4.72
CA VAL A 132 -19.43 16.24 4.96
C VAL A 132 -18.59 15.82 6.17
N VAL A 133 -19.21 15.28 7.22
CA VAL A 133 -18.51 14.88 8.44
C VAL A 133 -17.65 13.65 8.17
N ASP A 134 -18.20 12.66 7.49
CA ASP A 134 -17.46 11.45 7.11
C ASP A 134 -16.30 11.77 6.17
N GLU A 135 -16.50 12.66 5.20
CA GLU A 135 -15.43 13.10 4.30
C GLU A 135 -14.33 13.89 5.04
N MET A 136 -14.68 14.72 6.02
CA MET A 136 -13.67 15.38 6.87
C MET A 136 -12.85 14.36 7.68
N VAL A 137 -13.48 13.33 8.24
CA VAL A 137 -12.78 12.25 8.94
C VAL A 137 -11.88 11.48 7.98
N ASN A 138 -12.34 11.18 6.77
CA ASN A 138 -11.56 10.55 5.72
C ASN A 138 -10.34 11.40 5.32
N MET A 139 -10.52 12.72 5.21
CA MET A 139 -9.42 13.66 4.91
C MET A 139 -8.35 13.63 5.99
N ILE A 140 -8.74 13.71 7.26
CA ILE A 140 -7.82 13.67 8.41
C ILE A 140 -7.08 12.32 8.43
N SER A 141 -7.79 11.23 8.23
CA SER A 141 -7.21 9.88 8.19
C SER A 141 -6.16 9.75 7.06
N ALA A 142 -6.51 10.19 5.85
CA ALA A 142 -5.58 10.17 4.71
C ALA A 142 -4.35 11.05 4.94
N SER A 143 -4.54 12.25 5.51
CA SER A 143 -3.46 13.16 5.86
C SER A 143 -2.51 12.57 6.91
N ARG A 144 -3.03 11.94 7.95
CA ARG A 144 -2.20 11.26 8.96
C ARG A 144 -1.43 10.08 8.37
N SER A 145 -2.06 9.29 7.51
CA SER A 145 -1.41 8.19 6.82
C SER A 145 -0.30 8.70 5.88
N TYR A 146 -0.54 9.81 5.19
CA TYR A 146 0.47 10.45 4.35
C TYR A 146 1.68 10.89 5.19
N GLN A 147 1.46 11.57 6.31
CA GLN A 147 2.52 12.02 7.23
C GLN A 147 3.34 10.85 7.78
N ALA A 148 2.69 9.76 8.19
CA ALA A 148 3.38 8.56 8.67
C ALA A 148 4.27 7.92 7.59
N ASN A 149 3.83 7.91 6.34
CA ASN A 149 4.65 7.39 5.22
C ASN A 149 5.83 8.32 4.91
N VAL A 150 5.68 9.64 5.02
CA VAL A 150 6.79 10.61 4.89
C VAL A 150 7.84 10.36 5.98
N GLU A 151 7.42 10.13 7.23
CA GLU A 151 8.33 9.83 8.34
C GLU A 151 9.07 8.51 8.12
N THR A 152 8.36 7.49 7.64
CA THR A 152 8.96 6.19 7.27
C THR A 152 10.03 6.37 6.19
N LEU A 153 9.76 7.16 5.15
CA LEU A 153 10.71 7.48 4.08
C LEU A 153 11.96 8.19 4.62
N ASN A 154 11.78 9.19 5.48
CA ASN A 154 12.88 9.93 6.09
C ASN A 154 13.74 9.04 6.99
N THR A 155 13.11 8.15 7.74
CA THR A 155 13.79 7.16 8.58
C THR A 155 14.61 6.18 7.71
N ALA A 156 14.02 5.63 6.67
CA ALA A 156 14.71 4.74 5.73
C ALA A 156 15.90 5.42 5.07
N LYS A 157 15.74 6.67 4.61
CA LYS A 157 16.83 7.48 4.07
C LYS A 157 17.96 7.70 5.07
N THR A 158 17.62 8.03 6.32
CA THR A 158 18.62 8.25 7.38
C THR A 158 19.38 6.97 7.71
N LEU A 159 18.70 5.82 7.76
CA LEU A 159 19.32 4.51 7.96
C LEU A 159 20.28 4.17 6.81
N MET A 160 19.85 4.41 5.57
CA MET A 160 20.69 4.19 4.39
C MET A 160 21.98 5.03 4.43
N LEU A 161 21.87 6.32 4.76
CA LEU A 161 23.03 7.19 4.87
C LEU A 161 23.99 6.71 5.99
N LYS A 162 23.45 6.26 7.14
CA LYS A 162 24.27 5.71 8.22
C LYS A 162 24.96 4.42 7.84
N THR A 163 24.31 3.52 7.13
CA THR A 163 24.95 2.28 6.67
C THR A 163 26.08 2.55 5.68
N LEU A 164 25.93 3.53 4.79
CA LEU A 164 26.99 3.95 3.86
C LEU A 164 28.22 4.53 4.59
N THR A 165 28.00 5.30 5.66
CA THR A 165 29.10 5.89 6.46
C THR A 165 29.81 4.88 7.37
N ILE A 166 29.18 3.79 7.74
CA ILE A 166 29.82 2.71 8.54
C ILE A 166 30.65 1.78 7.64
N GLY A 167 30.28 1.65 6.37
CA GLY A 167 30.96 0.79 5.40
C GLY A 167 32.09 1.48 4.61
N SER A 168 32.37 2.77 4.87
CA SER A 168 33.51 3.52 4.31
C SER A 168 34.59 3.70 5.37
#